data_2650dd692b2e87daf647240bd7ef1251
#
_entry.id   2650dd692b2e87daf647240bd7ef1251
#
_cell.length_a   1.000
_cell.length_b   1.000
_cell.length_c   1.000
_cell.angle_alpha   90.00
_cell.angle_beta   90.00
_cell.angle_gamma   90.00
#
_symmetry.space_group_name_H-M   'P 1'
#
loop_
_entity.id
_entity.type
_entity.pdbx_description
1 polymer ?
#
loop_
_entity_poly.entity_id
_entity_poly.type
_entity_poly.pdbx_seq_one_letter_code
_entity_poly.pdbx_strand_id
1 'polypeptide(L)'
;VYYDAYVMLDVYSRYIVGAHVHARESGPLAEEMMKEIFGVHGVPTVVHADRGTSMTSKPVAALLADLGVTRSHSRPSVSNDNPYSEAWFKTLKYAPVFPDRFGSLADARAFMAGFVETYNHGHRHTGIGLHTPADVHYGHAATVSQQRSAALAAARATHPERFSTTADPKILALPTHAWINQPTAAEPVAA
;
A
#
# COMPACT_ATOMS: atom_id res chain seq x y z
N VAL A 1 -17.93 13.80 15.74
CA VAL A 1 -18.30 13.43 14.36
C VAL A 1 -17.22 12.48 13.86
N TYR A 2 -17.61 11.35 13.25
CA TYR A 2 -16.71 10.42 12.58
C TYR A 2 -16.78 10.66 11.07
N TYR A 3 -15.69 10.40 10.39
CA TYR A 3 -15.59 10.41 8.93
C TYR A 3 -15.11 9.04 8.45
N ASP A 4 -15.59 8.62 7.29
CA ASP A 4 -15.22 7.36 6.66
C ASP A 4 -14.13 7.61 5.60
N ALA A 5 -13.06 6.82 5.65
CA ALA A 5 -11.96 6.90 4.72
C ALA A 5 -11.95 5.67 3.81
N TYR A 6 -11.98 5.89 2.51
CA TYR A 6 -11.71 4.90 1.49
C TYR A 6 -10.27 5.02 1.05
N VAL A 7 -9.58 3.90 0.99
CA VAL A 7 -8.18 3.87 0.58
C VAL A 7 -7.95 2.67 -0.32
N MET A 8 -7.30 2.89 -1.43
CA MET A 8 -6.83 1.83 -2.32
C MET A 8 -5.31 1.87 -2.42
N LEU A 9 -4.68 0.71 -2.27
CA LEU A 9 -3.24 0.56 -2.35
C LEU A 9 -2.84 -0.52 -3.36
N ASP A 10 -1.72 -0.31 -4.03
CA ASP A 10 -1.06 -1.35 -4.79
C ASP A 10 -0.33 -2.32 -3.82
N VAL A 11 -0.74 -3.58 -3.85
CA VAL A 11 -0.24 -4.60 -2.90
C VAL A 11 1.26 -4.84 -3.06
N TYR A 12 1.83 -4.72 -4.25
CA TYR A 12 3.26 -4.95 -4.46
C TYR A 12 4.11 -3.77 -3.97
N SER A 13 3.81 -2.58 -4.43
CA SER A 13 4.59 -1.38 -4.11
C SER A 13 4.24 -0.74 -2.77
N ARG A 14 3.09 -1.06 -2.19
CA ARG A 14 2.48 -0.37 -1.04
C ARG A 14 2.02 1.06 -1.34
N TYR A 15 2.09 1.48 -2.59
CA TYR A 15 1.70 2.81 -3.02
C TYR A 15 0.18 3.02 -2.85
N ILE A 16 -0.21 4.11 -2.21
CA ILE A 16 -1.60 4.51 -2.12
C ILE A 16 -1.98 5.16 -3.44
N VAL A 17 -2.76 4.45 -4.25
CA VAL A 17 -3.23 4.91 -5.56
C VAL A 17 -4.42 5.86 -5.44
N GLY A 18 -5.10 5.87 -4.30
CA GLY A 18 -6.15 6.84 -4.00
C GLY A 18 -6.65 6.75 -2.56
N ALA A 19 -7.08 7.89 -2.04
CA ALA A 19 -7.69 8.01 -0.72
C ALA A 19 -8.73 9.11 -0.71
N HIS A 20 -9.96 8.77 -0.33
CA HIS A 20 -11.08 9.71 -0.21
C HIS A 20 -11.62 9.72 1.22
N VAL A 21 -12.07 10.88 1.69
CA VAL A 21 -12.70 11.01 3.01
C VAL A 21 -14.09 11.61 2.84
N HIS A 22 -15.08 10.94 3.43
CA HIS A 22 -16.48 11.31 3.35
C HIS A 22 -17.16 11.35 4.73
N ALA A 23 -18.30 12.04 4.81
CA ALA A 23 -19.10 12.10 6.03
C ALA A 23 -19.83 10.81 6.35
N ARG A 24 -19.94 9.90 5.38
CA ARG A 24 -20.57 8.57 5.50
C ARG A 24 -20.12 7.64 4.39
N GLU A 25 -20.16 6.36 4.69
CA GLU A 25 -19.91 5.30 3.73
C GLU A 25 -21.07 5.14 2.73
N SER A 26 -20.75 4.94 1.43
CA SER A 26 -21.74 4.53 0.42
C SER A 26 -21.11 3.85 -0.79
N GLY A 27 -21.85 2.95 -1.44
CA GLY A 27 -21.39 2.27 -2.65
C GLY A 27 -21.08 3.21 -3.82
N PRO A 28 -21.92 4.23 -4.13
CA PRO A 28 -21.62 5.21 -5.16
C PRO A 28 -20.30 5.98 -4.95
N LEU A 29 -19.97 6.34 -3.70
CA LEU A 29 -18.70 7.01 -3.40
C LEU A 29 -17.49 6.09 -3.60
N ALA A 30 -17.62 4.81 -3.27
CA ALA A 30 -16.57 3.83 -3.56
C ALA A 30 -16.39 3.60 -5.06
N GLU A 31 -17.49 3.55 -5.82
CA GLU A 31 -17.47 3.46 -7.29
C GLU A 31 -16.80 4.69 -7.93
N GLU A 32 -17.14 5.90 -7.50
CA GLU A 32 -16.57 7.16 -7.98
C GLU A 32 -15.05 7.16 -7.75
N MET A 33 -14.59 6.86 -6.53
CA MET A 33 -13.18 6.75 -6.21
C MET A 33 -12.46 5.74 -7.11
N MET A 34 -13.05 4.56 -7.34
CA MET A 34 -12.44 3.54 -8.21
C MET A 34 -12.31 4.03 -9.65
N LYS A 35 -13.34 4.71 -10.19
CA LYS A 35 -13.28 5.29 -11.54
C LYS A 35 -12.16 6.30 -11.69
N GLU A 36 -12.00 7.19 -10.72
CA GLU A 36 -10.91 8.18 -10.71
C GLU A 36 -9.54 7.49 -10.64
N ILE A 37 -9.36 6.53 -9.74
CA ILE A 37 -8.11 5.79 -9.59
C ILE A 37 -7.76 5.02 -10.87
N PHE A 38 -8.73 4.32 -11.47
CA PHE A 38 -8.50 3.55 -12.69
C PHE A 38 -8.23 4.44 -13.90
N GLY A 39 -8.78 5.65 -13.91
CA GLY A 39 -8.49 6.66 -14.93
C GLY A 39 -7.04 7.16 -14.88
N VAL A 40 -6.42 7.18 -13.71
CA VAL A 40 -5.05 7.68 -13.50
C VAL A 40 -4.01 6.54 -13.56
N HIS A 41 -4.28 5.43 -12.89
CA HIS A 41 -3.31 4.34 -12.68
C HIS A 41 -3.54 3.12 -13.58
N GLY A 42 -4.61 3.13 -14.39
CA GLY A 42 -5.03 1.98 -15.19
C GLY A 42 -5.92 1.02 -14.41
N VAL A 43 -6.60 0.16 -15.16
CA VAL A 43 -7.54 -0.84 -14.61
C VAL A 43 -6.74 -2.04 -14.07
N PRO A 44 -6.89 -2.42 -12.79
CA PRO A 44 -6.19 -3.56 -12.23
C PRO A 44 -6.82 -4.89 -12.68
N THR A 45 -6.05 -5.97 -12.62
CA THR A 45 -6.58 -7.32 -12.86
C THR A 45 -7.49 -7.80 -11.73
N VAL A 46 -7.16 -7.44 -10.49
CA VAL A 46 -7.88 -7.88 -9.29
C VAL A 46 -8.03 -6.72 -8.31
N VAL A 47 -9.20 -6.58 -7.74
CA VAL A 47 -9.44 -5.74 -6.55
C VAL A 47 -9.78 -6.64 -5.38
N HIS A 48 -8.95 -6.56 -4.32
CA HIS A 48 -9.19 -7.26 -3.05
C HIS A 48 -9.69 -6.28 -2.00
N ALA A 49 -10.72 -6.64 -1.27
CA ALA A 49 -11.29 -5.83 -0.19
C ALA A 49 -11.87 -6.72 0.91
N ASP A 50 -12.12 -6.12 2.06
CA ASP A 50 -13.00 -6.74 3.05
C ASP A 50 -14.44 -6.84 2.53
N ARG A 51 -15.35 -7.32 3.38
CA ARG A 51 -16.78 -7.44 3.05
C ARG A 51 -17.59 -6.22 3.52
N GLY A 52 -16.96 -5.05 3.60
CA GLY A 52 -17.63 -3.79 3.89
C GLY A 52 -18.81 -3.53 2.95
N THR A 53 -19.83 -2.84 3.44
CA THR A 53 -21.09 -2.62 2.70
C THR A 53 -20.88 -1.88 1.38
N SER A 54 -19.98 -0.91 1.32
CA SER A 54 -19.64 -0.19 0.09
C SER A 54 -18.92 -1.08 -0.92
N MET A 55 -17.99 -1.93 -0.47
CA MET A 55 -17.19 -2.80 -1.35
C MET A 55 -18.01 -3.97 -1.93
N THR A 56 -19.06 -4.39 -1.25
CA THR A 56 -19.98 -5.44 -1.72
C THR A 56 -21.23 -4.88 -2.43
N SER A 57 -21.31 -3.56 -2.59
CA SER A 57 -22.46 -2.86 -3.16
C SER A 57 -22.66 -3.17 -4.66
N LYS A 58 -23.90 -3.00 -5.14
CA LYS A 58 -24.22 -3.19 -6.55
C LYS A 58 -23.45 -2.27 -7.50
N PRO A 59 -23.28 -0.94 -7.22
CA PRO A 59 -22.48 -0.07 -8.07
C PRO A 59 -21.04 -0.53 -8.26
N VAL A 60 -20.34 -0.87 -7.18
CA VAL A 60 -18.97 -1.39 -7.25
C VAL A 60 -18.93 -2.73 -8.00
N ALA A 61 -19.90 -3.61 -7.74
CA ALA A 61 -19.98 -4.90 -8.43
C ALA A 61 -20.16 -4.75 -9.94
N ALA A 62 -21.02 -3.83 -10.38
CA ALA A 62 -21.26 -3.55 -11.79
C ALA A 62 -20.01 -2.95 -12.45
N LEU A 63 -19.41 -1.92 -11.87
CA LEU A 63 -18.18 -1.29 -12.36
C LEU A 63 -17.05 -2.32 -12.61
N LEU A 64 -16.78 -3.16 -11.61
CA LEU A 64 -15.70 -4.14 -11.73
C LEU A 64 -16.02 -5.22 -12.77
N ALA A 65 -17.27 -5.64 -12.88
CA ALA A 65 -17.70 -6.59 -13.92
C ALA A 65 -17.57 -5.99 -15.33
N ASP A 66 -18.01 -4.74 -15.54
CA ASP A 66 -17.94 -4.05 -16.82
C ASP A 66 -16.49 -3.84 -17.29
N LEU A 67 -15.57 -3.65 -16.34
CA LEU A 67 -14.13 -3.50 -16.62
C LEU A 67 -13.37 -4.83 -16.66
N GLY A 68 -14.02 -5.96 -16.47
CA GLY A 68 -13.37 -7.28 -16.42
C GLY A 68 -12.45 -7.51 -15.21
N VAL A 69 -12.64 -6.74 -14.14
CA VAL A 69 -11.83 -6.83 -12.92
C VAL A 69 -12.32 -7.95 -12.02
N THR A 70 -11.43 -8.85 -11.64
CA THR A 70 -11.76 -9.91 -10.69
C THR A 70 -11.93 -9.34 -9.28
N ARG A 71 -13.07 -9.63 -8.65
CA ARG A 71 -13.32 -9.28 -7.26
C ARG A 71 -12.82 -10.39 -6.34
N SER A 72 -12.05 -10.00 -5.34
CA SER A 72 -11.58 -10.87 -4.27
C SER A 72 -11.98 -10.27 -2.93
N HIS A 73 -12.44 -11.09 -2.01
CA HIS A 73 -12.86 -10.66 -0.68
C HIS A 73 -12.23 -11.50 0.41
N SER A 74 -11.96 -10.86 1.54
CA SER A 74 -11.56 -11.53 2.76
C SER A 74 -12.57 -12.60 3.15
N ARG A 75 -12.10 -13.75 3.64
CA ARG A 75 -12.97 -14.81 4.18
C ARG A 75 -13.64 -14.33 5.47
N PRO A 76 -14.87 -14.75 5.75
CA PRO A 76 -15.52 -14.39 7.01
C PRO A 76 -14.69 -14.81 8.22
N SER A 77 -14.50 -13.89 9.17
CA SER A 77 -13.79 -14.13 10.44
C SER A 77 -12.31 -14.53 10.31
N VAL A 78 -11.66 -14.24 9.19
CA VAL A 78 -10.22 -14.46 9.00
C VAL A 78 -9.51 -13.11 8.97
N SER A 79 -8.84 -12.75 10.07
CA SER A 79 -8.18 -11.45 10.25
C SER A 79 -6.98 -11.23 9.34
N ASN A 80 -6.34 -12.29 8.85
CA ASN A 80 -5.14 -12.17 8.03
C ASN A 80 -5.40 -12.02 6.53
N ASP A 81 -6.65 -11.89 6.13
CA ASP A 81 -7.02 -11.81 4.70
C ASP A 81 -6.91 -10.40 4.11
N ASN A 82 -6.67 -9.36 4.92
CA ASN A 82 -6.42 -8.00 4.43
C ASN A 82 -5.24 -7.32 5.13
N PRO A 83 -4.06 -7.97 5.18
CA PRO A 83 -2.95 -7.52 6.03
C PRO A 83 -2.37 -6.16 5.61
N TYR A 84 -2.42 -5.84 4.32
CA TYR A 84 -1.83 -4.60 3.79
C TYR A 84 -2.65 -3.36 4.14
N SER A 85 -3.97 -3.43 3.98
CA SER A 85 -4.88 -2.35 4.38
C SER A 85 -4.86 -2.15 5.89
N GLU A 86 -4.88 -3.24 6.67
CA GLU A 86 -4.80 -3.16 8.13
C GLU A 86 -3.48 -2.52 8.59
N ALA A 87 -2.34 -2.92 8.01
CA ALA A 87 -1.04 -2.34 8.33
C ALA A 87 -0.99 -0.86 7.98
N TRP A 88 -1.56 -0.45 6.84
CA TRP A 88 -1.63 0.95 6.44
C TRP A 88 -2.49 1.76 7.40
N PHE A 89 -3.69 1.29 7.75
CA PHE A 89 -4.56 1.97 8.71
C PHE A 89 -3.92 2.08 10.11
N LYS A 90 -3.13 1.08 10.52
CA LYS A 90 -2.31 1.19 11.74
C LYS A 90 -1.27 2.29 11.61
N THR A 91 -0.54 2.33 10.51
CA THR A 91 0.45 3.39 10.24
C THR A 91 -0.17 4.77 10.29
N LEU A 92 -1.35 4.96 9.68
CA LEU A 92 -2.11 6.20 9.72
C LEU A 92 -2.51 6.58 11.15
N LYS A 93 -3.19 5.67 11.86
CA LYS A 93 -3.78 5.95 13.19
C LYS A 93 -2.74 6.19 14.28
N TYR A 94 -1.57 5.54 14.18
CA TYR A 94 -0.50 5.69 15.15
C TYR A 94 0.58 6.69 14.73
N ALA A 95 0.40 7.40 13.62
CA ALA A 95 1.29 8.47 13.25
C ALA A 95 1.24 9.59 14.31
N PRO A 96 2.39 10.10 14.79
CA PRO A 96 2.41 11.17 15.80
C PRO A 96 1.67 12.44 15.39
N VAL A 97 1.49 12.63 14.09
CA VAL A 97 0.77 13.79 13.51
C VAL A 97 -0.74 13.54 13.37
N PHE A 98 -1.24 12.33 13.69
CA PHE A 98 -2.67 12.04 13.61
C PHE A 98 -3.41 12.77 14.73
N PRO A 99 -4.38 13.64 14.41
CA PRO A 99 -5.04 14.44 15.43
C PRO A 99 -6.07 13.63 16.22
N ASP A 100 -6.31 14.00 17.48
CA ASP A 100 -7.37 13.41 18.32
C ASP A 100 -8.76 13.59 17.70
N ARG A 101 -8.96 14.69 16.99
CA ARG A 101 -10.19 15.01 16.25
C ARG A 101 -9.91 15.95 15.09
N PHE A 102 -10.71 15.85 14.04
CA PHE A 102 -10.75 16.83 12.95
C PHE A 102 -11.81 17.89 13.23
N GLY A 103 -11.51 19.15 12.94
CA GLY A 103 -12.45 20.26 13.08
C GLY A 103 -13.56 20.24 12.02
N SER A 104 -13.23 19.74 10.83
CA SER A 104 -14.16 19.65 9.70
C SER A 104 -13.80 18.49 8.75
N LEU A 105 -14.71 18.17 7.83
CA LEU A 105 -14.43 17.23 6.74
C LEU A 105 -13.30 17.75 5.83
N ALA A 106 -13.22 19.05 5.63
CA ALA A 106 -12.15 19.68 4.85
C ALA A 106 -10.78 19.46 5.51
N ASP A 107 -10.69 19.59 6.83
CA ASP A 107 -9.46 19.33 7.59
C ASP A 107 -9.05 17.85 7.49
N ALA A 108 -10.02 16.93 7.59
CA ALA A 108 -9.76 15.50 7.45
C ALA A 108 -9.24 15.16 6.04
N ARG A 109 -9.78 15.76 5.01
CA ARG A 109 -9.32 15.62 3.62
C ARG A 109 -7.92 16.18 3.41
N ALA A 110 -7.64 17.37 3.90
CA ALA A 110 -6.33 17.99 3.82
C ALA A 110 -5.27 17.17 4.55
N PHE A 111 -5.58 16.68 5.75
CA PHE A 111 -4.71 15.77 6.49
C PHE A 111 -4.43 14.49 5.70
N MET A 112 -5.47 13.83 5.17
CA MET A 112 -5.32 12.60 4.39
C MET A 112 -4.43 12.81 3.17
N ALA A 113 -4.63 13.88 2.42
CA ALA A 113 -3.82 14.21 1.24
C ALA A 113 -2.33 14.37 1.61
N GLY A 114 -2.02 15.16 2.65
CA GLY A 114 -0.65 15.36 3.14
C GLY A 114 -0.03 14.08 3.70
N PHE A 115 -0.82 13.24 4.38
CA PHE A 115 -0.35 11.98 4.90
C PHE A 115 -0.01 10.99 3.78
N VAL A 116 -0.88 10.86 2.78
CA VAL A 116 -0.66 9.98 1.60
C VAL A 116 0.58 10.41 0.83
N GLU A 117 0.77 11.71 0.62
CA GLU A 117 1.97 12.24 -0.03
C GLU A 117 3.24 11.88 0.75
N THR A 118 3.26 12.11 2.05
CA THR A 118 4.38 11.76 2.93
C THR A 118 4.61 10.25 2.96
N TYR A 119 3.55 9.46 3.01
CA TYR A 119 3.63 8.00 3.02
C TYR A 119 4.21 7.47 1.71
N ASN A 120 3.69 7.91 0.58
CA ASN A 120 4.11 7.43 -0.73
C ASN A 120 5.56 7.79 -1.05
N HIS A 121 6.02 8.98 -0.68
CA HIS A 121 7.33 9.52 -1.07
C HIS A 121 8.38 9.53 0.04
N GLY A 122 7.98 9.42 1.31
CA GLY A 122 8.90 9.50 2.45
C GLY A 122 9.00 8.24 3.29
N HIS A 123 7.91 7.48 3.45
CA HIS A 123 7.89 6.31 4.32
C HIS A 123 8.63 5.13 3.68
N ARG A 124 9.59 4.55 4.41
CA ARG A 124 10.39 3.42 3.93
C ARG A 124 9.92 2.12 4.56
N HIS A 125 9.61 1.12 3.71
CA HIS A 125 9.11 -0.16 4.15
C HIS A 125 10.18 -1.25 4.09
N THR A 126 10.37 -1.98 5.19
CA THR A 126 11.25 -3.15 5.23
C THR A 126 10.82 -4.24 4.26
N GLY A 127 9.51 -4.46 4.13
CA GLY A 127 8.91 -5.45 3.22
C GLY A 127 9.11 -5.17 1.73
N ILE A 128 9.58 -3.99 1.35
CA ILE A 128 9.97 -3.63 -0.04
C ILE A 128 11.42 -3.10 -0.08
N GLY A 129 12.31 -3.68 0.71
CA GLY A 129 13.74 -3.37 0.65
C GLY A 129 14.10 -1.97 1.12
N LEU A 130 13.34 -1.39 2.06
CA LEU A 130 13.50 0.00 2.54
C LEU A 130 13.33 1.06 1.44
N HIS A 131 12.69 0.73 0.33
CA HIS A 131 12.26 1.71 -0.64
C HIS A 131 11.01 2.46 -0.14
N THR A 132 10.75 3.63 -0.72
CA THR A 132 9.45 4.27 -0.58
C THR A 132 8.45 3.57 -1.51
N PRO A 133 7.13 3.62 -1.23
CA PRO A 133 6.12 3.13 -2.15
C PRO A 133 6.28 3.69 -3.57
N ALA A 134 6.57 4.98 -3.71
CA ALA A 134 6.79 5.63 -5.00
C ALA A 134 8.01 5.10 -5.76
N ASP A 135 9.14 4.82 -5.07
CA ASP A 135 10.32 4.23 -5.69
C ASP A 135 9.99 2.91 -6.39
N VAL A 136 9.12 2.09 -5.77
CA VAL A 136 8.73 0.79 -6.30
C VAL A 136 7.66 0.93 -7.37
N HIS A 137 6.62 1.73 -7.11
CA HIS A 137 5.47 1.90 -8.01
C HIS A 137 5.87 2.46 -9.38
N TYR A 138 6.82 3.40 -9.38
CA TYR A 138 7.33 4.04 -10.62
C TYR A 138 8.60 3.38 -11.17
N GLY A 139 9.04 2.23 -10.62
CA GLY A 139 10.17 1.48 -11.15
C GLY A 139 11.55 2.06 -10.84
N HIS A 140 11.67 2.97 -9.89
CA HIS A 140 12.94 3.63 -9.53
C HIS A 140 13.81 2.82 -8.57
N ALA A 141 13.32 1.71 -8.03
CA ALA A 141 13.98 0.95 -6.98
C ALA A 141 15.41 0.48 -7.33
N ALA A 142 15.66 0.10 -8.57
CA ALA A 142 17.00 -0.30 -9.02
C ALA A 142 18.00 0.85 -8.93
N THR A 143 17.61 2.04 -9.40
CA THR A 143 18.43 3.27 -9.33
C THR A 143 18.70 3.65 -7.88
N VAL A 144 17.69 3.63 -7.02
CA VAL A 144 17.85 3.92 -5.58
C VAL A 144 18.77 2.91 -4.91
N SER A 145 18.72 1.62 -5.27
CA SER A 145 19.62 0.60 -4.75
C SER A 145 21.07 0.85 -5.17
N GLN A 146 21.30 1.24 -6.42
CA GLN A 146 22.64 1.62 -6.90
C GLN A 146 23.20 2.84 -6.15
N GLN A 147 22.38 3.88 -5.95
CA GLN A 147 22.76 5.07 -5.17
C GLN A 147 23.14 4.71 -3.72
N ARG A 148 22.37 3.80 -3.08
CA ARG A 148 22.68 3.31 -1.73
C ARG A 148 24.00 2.56 -1.70
N SER A 149 24.27 1.68 -2.69
CA SER A 149 25.54 0.97 -2.81
C SER A 149 26.72 1.93 -2.95
N ALA A 150 26.58 2.90 -3.83
CA ALA A 150 27.62 3.91 -4.04
C ALA A 150 27.88 4.76 -2.77
N ALA A 151 26.81 5.17 -2.07
CA ALA A 151 26.94 5.92 -0.82
C ALA A 151 27.64 5.11 0.27
N LEU A 152 27.32 3.82 0.40
CA LEU A 152 27.95 2.93 1.38
C LEU A 152 29.43 2.69 1.03
N ALA A 153 29.78 2.51 -0.24
CA ALA A 153 31.16 2.36 -0.68
C ALA A 153 31.97 3.63 -0.40
N ALA A 154 31.43 4.81 -0.69
CA ALA A 154 32.06 6.09 -0.39
C ALA A 154 32.25 6.30 1.13
N ALA A 155 31.23 5.98 1.92
CA ALA A 155 31.33 6.07 3.39
C ALA A 155 32.40 5.13 3.96
N ARG A 156 32.52 3.91 3.42
CA ARG A 156 33.56 2.96 3.81
C ARG A 156 34.98 3.48 3.44
N ALA A 157 35.13 4.04 2.27
CA ALA A 157 36.40 4.59 1.83
C ALA A 157 36.85 5.76 2.72
N THR A 158 35.91 6.61 3.16
CA THR A 158 36.21 7.79 4.00
C THR A 158 36.36 7.44 5.48
N HIS A 159 35.61 6.43 5.98
CA HIS A 159 35.53 6.05 7.38
C HIS A 159 35.63 4.54 7.57
N PRO A 160 36.75 3.90 7.19
CA PRO A 160 36.90 2.44 7.28
C PRO A 160 36.74 1.91 8.72
N GLU A 161 37.10 2.72 9.71
CA GLU A 161 37.00 2.41 11.13
C GLU A 161 35.55 2.17 11.63
N ARG A 162 34.54 2.65 10.88
CA ARG A 162 33.11 2.45 11.21
C ARG A 162 32.56 1.13 10.70
N PHE A 163 33.32 0.38 9.94
CA PHE A 163 32.89 -0.88 9.33
C PHE A 163 33.62 -2.05 9.98
N SER A 164 32.92 -2.84 10.78
CA SER A 164 33.48 -3.94 11.56
C SER A 164 33.86 -5.17 10.74
N THR A 165 33.43 -5.24 9.46
CA THR A 165 33.68 -6.38 8.57
C THR A 165 34.22 -5.93 7.22
N THR A 166 34.92 -6.83 6.51
CA THR A 166 35.39 -6.60 5.14
C THR A 166 34.27 -6.68 4.11
N ALA A 167 33.13 -7.32 4.46
CA ALA A 167 31.97 -7.42 3.58
C ALA A 167 31.19 -6.10 3.53
N ASP A 168 30.59 -5.82 2.38
CA ASP A 168 29.71 -4.65 2.23
C ASP A 168 28.43 -4.82 3.03
N PRO A 169 27.90 -3.73 3.61
CA PRO A 169 26.60 -3.76 4.26
C PRO A 169 25.51 -4.29 3.32
N LYS A 170 24.69 -5.19 3.84
CA LYS A 170 23.60 -5.78 3.04
C LYS A 170 22.55 -4.73 2.70
N ILE A 171 22.33 -4.51 1.41
CA ILE A 171 21.17 -3.77 0.91
C ILE A 171 20.04 -4.76 0.74
N LEU A 172 18.88 -4.46 1.33
CA LEU A 172 17.70 -5.32 1.20
C LEU A 172 17.19 -5.27 -0.24
N ALA A 173 17.01 -6.45 -0.83
CA ALA A 173 16.43 -6.58 -2.16
C ALA A 173 14.90 -6.38 -2.11
N LEU A 174 14.31 -5.98 -3.24
CA LEU A 174 12.88 -6.06 -3.42
C LEU A 174 12.42 -7.52 -3.40
N PRO A 175 11.24 -7.83 -2.81
CA PRO A 175 10.64 -9.14 -2.98
C PRO A 175 10.23 -9.34 -4.45
N THR A 176 10.25 -10.57 -4.91
CA THR A 176 9.76 -10.92 -6.27
C THR A 176 8.24 -10.94 -6.33
N HIS A 177 7.57 -11.17 -5.21
CA HIS A 177 6.12 -11.30 -5.09
C HIS A 177 5.60 -10.68 -3.81
N ALA A 178 4.34 -10.24 -3.84
CA ALA A 178 3.56 -9.89 -2.66
C ALA A 178 2.30 -10.77 -2.65
N TRP A 179 2.03 -11.41 -1.52
CA TRP A 179 0.92 -12.34 -1.38
C TRP A 179 -0.09 -11.87 -0.34
N ILE A 180 -1.36 -11.99 -0.68
CA ILE A 180 -2.43 -12.10 0.29
C ILE A 180 -2.73 -13.60 0.37
N ASN A 181 -2.37 -14.26 1.46
CA ASN A 181 -2.47 -15.72 1.62
C ASN A 181 -1.68 -16.52 0.55
N GLN A 182 -0.38 -16.59 0.75
CA GLN A 182 0.48 -17.40 -0.12
C GLN A 182 -0.06 -18.85 -0.16
N PRO A 183 -0.27 -19.41 -1.37
CA PRO A 183 -0.68 -20.81 -1.48
C PRO A 183 0.37 -21.72 -0.80
N THR A 184 -0.08 -22.60 0.07
CA THR A 184 0.75 -23.70 0.54
C THR A 184 1.11 -24.55 -0.68
N ALA A 185 2.40 -24.86 -0.87
CA ALA A 185 2.81 -25.80 -1.92
C ALA A 185 1.97 -27.05 -1.78
N ALA A 186 1.26 -27.44 -2.85
CA ALA A 186 0.52 -28.69 -2.86
C ALA A 186 1.53 -29.81 -2.54
N GLU A 187 1.27 -30.60 -1.49
CA GLU A 187 2.03 -31.82 -1.27
C GLU A 187 1.97 -32.64 -2.55
N PRO A 188 3.11 -33.21 -3.04
CA PRO A 188 3.06 -34.05 -4.20
C PRO A 188 2.10 -35.21 -3.88
N VAL A 189 1.07 -35.35 -4.69
CA VAL A 189 0.15 -36.49 -4.61
C VAL A 189 1.02 -37.72 -4.83
N ALA A 190 1.20 -38.49 -3.76
CA ALA A 190 1.89 -39.78 -3.86
C ALA A 190 1.14 -40.65 -4.88
N ALA A 191 1.84 -41.03 -5.95
CA ALA A 191 1.34 -41.93 -6.98
C ALA A 191 1.22 -43.34 -6.46
#